data_e4fb393a367c53835bd373f5bda6c172
#
_entry.id   e4fb393a367c53835bd373f5bda6c172
#
_cell.length_a   1.000
_cell.length_b   1.000
_cell.length_c   1.000
_cell.angle_alpha   90.00
_cell.angle_beta   90.00
_cell.angle_gamma   90.00
#
_symmetry.space_group_name_H-M   'P 1'
#
loop_
_entity.id
_entity.type
_entity.pdbx_description
1 polymer ?
#
loop_
_entity_poly.entity_id
_entity_poly.type
_entity_poly.pdbx_seq_one_letter_code
_entity_poly.pdbx_strand_id
1 'polypeptide(L)'
;LSADGEIIVIHDETIDRTTNGKGFVNALSLRELKVFRINGEHTIPTLKEVFDLANQDCLINIELKSYDATEKVILLIEKYVTKKGWKYDQFLVSSFDWNALQQVAFLNDKIPIGVLTETNLDLALAFAKFIQAKSIHPHFHLLTKENTAQIQQKGLQVFPWTINEVEDIQKIKTFNVNGIITDFPNRI
;
A
#
# COMPACT_ATOMS: atom_id res chain seq x y z
N LEU A 1 9.92 -5.43 -8.37
CA LEU A 1 11.23 -4.92 -8.82
C LEU A 1 11.37 -5.07 -10.32
N SER A 2 12.11 -4.15 -10.98
CA SER A 2 12.61 -4.33 -12.35
C SER A 2 13.71 -5.40 -12.43
N ALA A 3 14.10 -5.81 -13.63
CA ALA A 3 15.19 -6.77 -13.84
C ALA A 3 16.54 -6.31 -13.26
N ASP A 4 16.80 -5.01 -13.26
CA ASP A 4 17.99 -4.37 -12.67
C ASP A 4 17.80 -3.94 -11.20
N GLY A 5 16.67 -4.34 -10.58
CA GLY A 5 16.41 -4.25 -9.14
C GLY A 5 15.92 -2.90 -8.65
N GLU A 6 15.39 -2.04 -9.50
CA GLU A 6 14.74 -0.79 -9.09
C GLU A 6 13.31 -1.04 -8.58
N ILE A 7 12.86 -0.25 -7.62
CA ILE A 7 11.52 -0.35 -7.06
C ILE A 7 10.54 0.37 -7.99
N ILE A 8 9.68 -0.41 -8.66
CA ILE A 8 8.71 0.08 -9.64
C ILE A 8 7.33 0.19 -8.98
N VAL A 9 6.63 1.30 -9.22
CA VAL A 9 5.26 1.50 -8.74
C VAL A 9 4.28 1.15 -9.86
N ILE A 10 3.69 -0.03 -9.73
CA ILE A 10 2.68 -0.57 -10.65
C ILE A 10 1.82 -1.58 -9.90
N HIS A 11 0.56 -1.71 -10.26
CA HIS A 11 -0.35 -2.62 -9.58
C HIS A 11 -0.08 -4.10 -9.91
N ASP A 12 0.08 -4.41 -11.20
CA ASP A 12 0.15 -5.78 -11.70
C ASP A 12 1.60 -6.27 -11.85
N GLU A 13 1.81 -7.56 -11.91
CA GLU A 13 3.12 -8.17 -12.21
C GLU A 13 3.56 -7.89 -13.65
N THR A 14 2.63 -7.55 -14.55
CA THR A 14 2.87 -7.20 -15.94
C THR A 14 2.50 -5.76 -16.24
N ILE A 15 3.04 -5.21 -17.31
CA ILE A 15 2.73 -3.85 -17.78
C ILE A 15 1.52 -3.81 -18.73
N ASP A 16 0.91 -4.94 -19.05
CA ASP A 16 -0.05 -5.13 -20.15
C ASP A 16 -1.35 -4.34 -19.99
N ARG A 17 -1.91 -4.31 -18.77
CA ARG A 17 -3.22 -3.69 -18.53
C ARG A 17 -3.18 -2.17 -18.51
N THR A 18 -2.11 -1.60 -17.97
CA THR A 18 -2.04 -0.18 -17.66
C THR A 18 -1.19 0.63 -18.64
N THR A 19 -0.44 -0.04 -19.53
CA THR A 19 0.46 0.63 -20.46
C THR A 19 0.23 0.20 -21.92
N ASN A 20 0.93 0.86 -22.84
CA ASN A 20 1.00 0.49 -24.25
C ASN A 20 2.01 -0.63 -24.55
N GLY A 21 2.61 -1.26 -23.52
CA GLY A 21 3.57 -2.35 -23.63
C GLY A 21 3.02 -3.69 -23.20
N LYS A 22 3.88 -4.71 -23.23
CA LYS A 22 3.60 -6.06 -22.74
C LYS A 22 4.83 -6.65 -22.07
N GLY A 23 4.62 -7.50 -21.08
CA GLY A 23 5.66 -8.26 -20.42
C GLY A 23 5.66 -8.11 -18.90
N PHE A 24 6.46 -8.97 -18.26
CA PHE A 24 6.63 -8.94 -16.80
C PHE A 24 7.56 -7.81 -16.38
N VAL A 25 7.20 -7.11 -15.31
CA VAL A 25 8.00 -6.02 -14.73
C VAL A 25 9.41 -6.49 -14.36
N ASN A 26 9.52 -7.67 -13.76
CA ASN A 26 10.79 -8.25 -13.34
C ASN A 26 11.69 -8.76 -14.49
N ALA A 27 11.16 -8.83 -15.71
CA ALA A 27 11.93 -9.19 -16.93
C ALA A 27 12.49 -7.98 -17.68
N LEU A 28 12.09 -6.76 -17.31
CA LEU A 28 12.46 -5.51 -17.97
C LEU A 28 13.31 -4.64 -17.03
N SER A 29 14.38 -4.06 -17.57
CA SER A 29 15.17 -3.04 -16.86
C SER A 29 14.37 -1.74 -16.67
N LEU A 30 14.78 -0.90 -15.73
CA LEU A 30 14.17 0.43 -15.56
C LEU A 30 14.17 1.23 -16.87
N ARG A 31 15.26 1.17 -17.62
CA ARG A 31 15.38 1.87 -18.91
C ARG A 31 14.31 1.42 -19.91
N GLU A 32 14.04 0.12 -19.98
CA GLU A 32 13.00 -0.44 -20.86
C GLU A 32 11.60 -0.07 -20.35
N LEU A 33 11.35 -0.18 -19.04
CA LEU A 33 10.08 0.20 -18.43
C LEU A 33 9.72 1.68 -18.68
N LYS A 34 10.71 2.58 -18.67
CA LYS A 34 10.52 4.02 -18.92
C LYS A 34 10.13 4.37 -20.36
N VAL A 35 10.24 3.44 -21.31
CA VAL A 35 9.76 3.65 -22.70
C VAL A 35 8.24 3.58 -22.78
N PHE A 36 7.61 2.73 -21.98
CA PHE A 36 6.16 2.53 -21.99
C PHE A 36 5.40 3.68 -21.36
N ARG A 37 4.16 3.86 -21.78
CA ARG A 37 3.28 4.96 -21.37
C ARG A 37 1.99 4.45 -20.76
N ILE A 38 1.65 4.97 -19.60
CA ILE A 38 0.35 4.82 -18.94
C ILE A 38 -0.58 5.86 -19.58
N ASN A 39 -1.72 5.42 -20.10
CA ASN A 39 -2.71 6.27 -20.80
C ASN A 39 -2.12 7.15 -21.92
N GLY A 40 -0.99 6.71 -22.53
CA GLY A 40 -0.34 7.44 -23.59
C GLY A 40 0.54 8.63 -23.16
N GLU A 41 0.51 9.01 -21.90
CA GLU A 41 1.15 10.25 -21.41
C GLU A 41 2.25 9.99 -20.37
N HIS A 42 1.97 9.22 -19.33
CA HIS A 42 2.83 9.11 -18.16
C HIS A 42 3.77 7.90 -18.24
N THR A 43 4.98 8.04 -17.71
CA THR A 43 5.91 6.91 -17.56
C THR A 43 5.57 6.13 -16.30
N ILE A 44 5.93 4.83 -16.27
CA ILE A 44 5.85 4.02 -15.05
C ILE A 44 6.84 4.61 -14.02
N PRO A 45 6.39 5.03 -12.82
CA PRO A 45 7.28 5.66 -11.84
C PRO A 45 8.07 4.64 -11.02
N THR A 46 9.22 5.06 -10.54
CA THR A 46 9.90 4.41 -9.40
C THR A 46 9.31 4.91 -8.09
N LEU A 47 9.48 4.14 -7.00
CA LEU A 47 9.04 4.58 -5.67
C LEU A 47 9.76 5.86 -5.21
N LYS A 48 11.03 6.01 -5.62
CA LYS A 48 11.79 7.23 -5.38
C LYS A 48 11.14 8.46 -6.02
N GLU A 49 10.72 8.35 -7.29
CA GLU A 49 10.03 9.45 -7.99
C GLU A 49 8.70 9.81 -7.32
N VAL A 50 7.97 8.81 -6.81
CA VAL A 50 6.74 9.05 -6.05
C VAL A 50 7.02 9.81 -4.75
N PHE A 51 8.05 9.44 -4.00
CA PHE A 51 8.43 10.16 -2.78
C PHE A 51 8.86 11.59 -3.07
N ASP A 52 9.67 11.79 -4.12
CA ASP A 52 10.12 13.14 -4.51
C ASP A 52 8.93 14.01 -4.97
N LEU A 53 7.94 13.42 -5.65
CA LEU A 53 6.72 14.13 -6.09
C LEU A 53 5.82 14.49 -4.92
N ALA A 54 5.59 13.56 -4.00
CA ALA A 54 4.73 13.75 -2.83
C ALA A 54 5.29 14.80 -1.85
N ASN A 55 6.61 14.98 -1.81
CA ASN A 55 7.32 16.05 -1.10
C ASN A 55 6.81 16.31 0.34
N GLN A 56 6.42 15.27 1.05
CA GLN A 56 5.85 15.31 2.42
C GLN A 56 4.44 15.92 2.54
N ASP A 57 3.77 16.25 1.44
CA ASP A 57 2.45 16.88 1.47
C ASP A 57 1.32 15.92 1.82
N CYS A 58 1.59 14.60 1.81
CA CYS A 58 0.61 13.56 2.15
C CYS A 58 1.27 12.34 2.83
N LEU A 59 0.44 11.50 3.43
CA LEU A 59 0.82 10.16 3.84
C LEU A 59 0.91 9.23 2.62
N ILE A 60 1.89 8.34 2.61
CA ILE A 60 2.07 7.37 1.53
C ILE A 60 1.81 5.97 2.05
N ASN A 61 0.78 5.30 1.51
CA ASN A 61 0.59 3.86 1.70
C ASN A 61 1.33 3.11 0.58
N ILE A 62 2.29 2.26 0.95
CA ILE A 62 3.10 1.46 0.04
C ILE A 62 2.65 0.03 0.14
N GLU A 63 1.92 -0.46 -0.85
CA GLU A 63 1.55 -1.86 -0.91
C GLU A 63 2.69 -2.69 -1.51
N LEU A 64 3.26 -3.60 -0.73
CA LEU A 64 4.24 -4.57 -1.20
C LEU A 64 3.53 -5.67 -2.00
N LYS A 65 3.85 -5.77 -3.29
CA LYS A 65 3.34 -6.80 -4.20
C LYS A 65 4.30 -8.01 -4.33
N SER A 66 5.54 -7.88 -3.83
CA SER A 66 6.51 -8.96 -3.80
C SER A 66 7.38 -8.90 -2.55
N TYR A 67 7.70 -10.08 -2.00
CA TYR A 67 8.57 -10.22 -0.84
C TYR A 67 9.96 -9.62 -1.07
N ASP A 68 10.53 -9.82 -2.27
CA ASP A 68 11.88 -9.37 -2.62
C ASP A 68 12.05 -7.84 -2.61
N ALA A 69 10.95 -7.09 -2.69
CA ALA A 69 10.98 -5.64 -2.61
C ALA A 69 11.10 -5.10 -1.17
N THR A 70 10.82 -5.91 -0.16
CA THR A 70 10.63 -5.48 1.23
C THR A 70 11.85 -4.73 1.77
N GLU A 71 13.02 -5.33 1.73
CA GLU A 71 14.23 -4.71 2.28
C GLU A 71 14.60 -3.41 1.56
N LYS A 72 14.47 -3.38 0.23
CA LYS A 72 14.75 -2.18 -0.57
C LYS A 72 13.78 -1.03 -0.25
N VAL A 73 12.50 -1.34 -0.01
CA VAL A 73 11.49 -0.35 0.40
C VAL A 73 11.84 0.22 1.78
N ILE A 74 12.19 -0.64 2.75
CA ILE A 74 12.62 -0.21 4.09
C ILE A 74 13.83 0.73 3.99
N LEU A 75 14.87 0.34 3.26
CA LEU A 75 16.08 1.16 3.08
C LEU A 75 15.79 2.50 2.41
N LEU A 76 14.85 2.53 1.48
CA LEU A 76 14.43 3.77 0.84
C LEU A 76 13.68 4.68 1.82
N ILE A 77 12.75 4.15 2.62
CA ILE A 77 12.05 4.90 3.68
C ILE A 77 13.08 5.48 4.67
N GLU A 78 14.00 4.66 5.18
CA GLU A 78 15.05 5.10 6.11
C GLU A 78 15.92 6.22 5.54
N LYS A 79 16.28 6.13 4.26
CA LYS A 79 17.01 7.17 3.56
C LYS A 79 16.24 8.50 3.53
N TYR A 80 14.93 8.44 3.29
CA TYR A 80 14.10 9.65 3.26
C TYR A 80 13.90 10.24 4.65
N VAL A 81 13.71 9.41 5.66
CA VAL A 81 13.63 9.86 7.06
C VAL A 81 14.94 10.49 7.53
N THR A 82 16.08 9.83 7.28
CA THR A 82 17.38 10.27 7.81
C THR A 82 18.00 11.44 7.04
N LYS A 83 17.70 11.56 5.72
CA LYS A 83 18.41 12.53 4.85
C LYS A 83 17.50 13.56 4.18
N LYS A 84 16.18 13.37 4.20
CA LYS A 84 15.22 14.23 3.48
C LYS A 84 14.16 14.87 4.40
N GLY A 85 14.27 14.67 5.71
CA GLY A 85 13.39 15.29 6.70
C GLY A 85 11.99 14.66 6.82
N TRP A 86 11.75 13.52 6.17
CA TRP A 86 10.52 12.75 6.34
C TRP A 86 10.45 12.12 7.73
N LYS A 87 9.24 11.77 8.16
CA LYS A 87 8.99 11.03 9.40
C LYS A 87 8.46 9.65 9.07
N TYR A 88 8.67 8.68 9.96
CA TYR A 88 8.15 7.32 9.77
C TYR A 88 6.62 7.27 9.70
N ASP A 89 5.93 8.14 10.44
CA ASP A 89 4.47 8.23 10.45
C ASP A 89 3.85 8.82 9.17
N GLN A 90 4.66 9.31 8.25
CA GLN A 90 4.24 9.69 6.89
C GLN A 90 4.23 8.51 5.92
N PHE A 91 4.67 7.34 6.36
CA PHE A 91 4.62 6.10 5.58
C PHE A 91 3.72 5.07 6.25
N LEU A 92 3.11 4.24 5.43
CA LEU A 92 2.41 3.03 5.84
C LEU A 92 2.77 1.94 4.85
N VAL A 93 3.25 0.80 5.32
CA VAL A 93 3.56 -0.34 4.45
C VAL A 93 2.47 -1.38 4.62
N SER A 94 1.84 -1.77 3.52
CA SER A 94 0.78 -2.77 3.53
C SER A 94 1.07 -3.93 2.58
N SER A 95 0.49 -5.09 2.81
CA SER A 95 0.60 -6.25 1.92
C SER A 95 -0.44 -7.32 2.23
N PHE A 96 -0.78 -8.12 1.21
CA PHE A 96 -1.40 -9.45 1.36
C PHE A 96 -0.38 -10.53 1.71
N ASP A 97 0.90 -10.31 1.37
CA ASP A 97 2.00 -11.18 1.82
C ASP A 97 2.39 -10.83 3.26
N TRP A 98 1.84 -11.58 4.20
CA TRP A 98 2.08 -11.36 5.62
C TRP A 98 3.53 -11.68 6.03
N ASN A 99 4.26 -12.52 5.27
CA ASN A 99 5.69 -12.74 5.52
C ASN A 99 6.49 -11.46 5.23
N ALA A 100 6.13 -10.72 4.16
CA ALA A 100 6.73 -9.43 3.88
C ALA A 100 6.48 -8.43 5.02
N LEU A 101 5.25 -8.39 5.58
CA LEU A 101 4.92 -7.53 6.72
C LEU A 101 5.68 -7.92 8.00
N GLN A 102 5.84 -9.22 8.25
CA GLN A 102 6.65 -9.71 9.37
C GLN A 102 8.12 -9.29 9.22
N GLN A 103 8.65 -9.31 8.00
CA GLN A 103 10.00 -8.83 7.72
C GLN A 103 10.11 -7.32 7.97
N VAL A 104 9.11 -6.51 7.56
CA VAL A 104 9.09 -5.07 7.87
C VAL A 104 9.14 -4.84 9.38
N ALA A 105 8.27 -5.52 10.15
CA ALA A 105 8.23 -5.39 11.61
C ALA A 105 9.56 -5.79 12.29
N PHE A 106 10.23 -6.81 11.76
CA PHE A 106 11.52 -7.29 12.29
C PHE A 106 12.67 -6.35 11.97
N LEU A 107 12.74 -5.82 10.74
CA LEU A 107 13.86 -4.99 10.30
C LEU A 107 13.76 -3.54 10.78
N ASN A 108 12.53 -2.98 10.86
CA ASN A 108 12.33 -1.62 11.36
C ASN A 108 10.93 -1.43 11.94
N ASP A 109 10.82 -1.53 13.26
CA ASP A 109 9.59 -1.40 14.04
C ASP A 109 8.98 0.00 14.06
N LYS A 110 9.69 1.00 13.54
CA LYS A 110 9.19 2.39 13.44
C LYS A 110 8.31 2.62 12.22
N ILE A 111 8.36 1.71 11.23
CA ILE A 111 7.55 1.82 10.02
C ILE A 111 6.13 1.32 10.33
N PRO A 112 5.09 2.18 10.22
CA PRO A 112 3.71 1.74 10.39
C PRO A 112 3.33 0.66 9.38
N ILE A 113 2.62 -0.37 9.85
CA ILE A 113 2.22 -1.53 9.04
C ILE A 113 0.70 -1.63 8.98
N GLY A 114 0.17 -1.92 7.78
CA GLY A 114 -1.23 -2.22 7.50
C GLY A 114 -1.41 -3.64 6.96
N VAL A 115 -2.26 -4.43 7.59
CA VAL A 115 -2.52 -5.82 7.17
C VAL A 115 -3.68 -5.86 6.19
N LEU A 116 -3.42 -6.25 4.94
CA LEU A 116 -4.45 -6.46 3.93
C LEU A 116 -5.10 -7.84 4.11
N THR A 117 -6.44 -7.90 3.95
CA THR A 117 -7.22 -9.15 3.95
C THR A 117 -8.45 -9.03 3.07
N GLU A 118 -8.75 -10.10 2.35
CA GLU A 118 -9.92 -10.20 1.47
C GLU A 118 -11.00 -11.15 2.02
N THR A 119 -10.61 -12.14 2.84
CA THR A 119 -11.52 -13.24 3.18
C THR A 119 -11.65 -13.51 4.68
N ASN A 120 -10.60 -13.35 5.49
CA ASN A 120 -10.59 -13.75 6.88
C ASN A 120 -10.15 -12.61 7.81
N LEU A 121 -11.14 -11.89 8.32
CA LEU A 121 -10.90 -10.74 9.19
C LEU A 121 -10.29 -11.15 10.55
N ASP A 122 -10.75 -12.26 11.13
CA ASP A 122 -10.29 -12.70 12.46
C ASP A 122 -8.81 -13.11 12.43
N LEU A 123 -8.43 -13.87 11.41
CA LEU A 123 -7.03 -14.26 11.21
C LEU A 123 -6.13 -13.04 10.97
N ALA A 124 -6.60 -12.09 10.15
CA ALA A 124 -5.86 -10.85 9.89
C ALA A 124 -5.70 -10.00 11.16
N LEU A 125 -6.72 -9.94 12.02
CA LEU A 125 -6.65 -9.24 13.30
C LEU A 125 -5.68 -9.93 14.28
N ALA A 126 -5.65 -11.26 14.32
CA ALA A 126 -4.69 -12.00 15.12
C ALA A 126 -3.25 -11.74 14.67
N PHE A 127 -3.01 -11.74 13.35
CA PHE A 127 -1.71 -11.42 12.78
C PHE A 127 -1.32 -9.95 13.01
N ALA A 128 -2.24 -9.01 12.78
CA ALA A 128 -2.01 -7.59 13.04
C ALA A 128 -1.57 -7.33 14.50
N LYS A 129 -2.20 -8.00 15.45
CA LYS A 129 -1.81 -7.95 16.87
C LYS A 129 -0.40 -8.54 17.08
N PHE A 130 -0.09 -9.66 16.45
CA PHE A 130 1.20 -10.35 16.58
C PHE A 130 2.36 -9.47 16.12
N ILE A 131 2.23 -8.79 14.96
CA ILE A 131 3.28 -7.91 14.42
C ILE A 131 3.16 -6.46 14.90
N GLN A 132 2.24 -6.14 15.82
CA GLN A 132 1.96 -4.79 16.29
C GLN A 132 1.61 -3.79 15.17
N ALA A 133 0.83 -4.25 14.19
CA ALA A 133 0.41 -3.42 13.07
C ALA A 133 -0.38 -2.18 13.53
N LYS A 134 -0.29 -1.11 12.77
CA LYS A 134 -1.01 0.15 13.02
C LYS A 134 -2.44 0.12 12.50
N SER A 135 -2.66 -0.63 11.41
CA SER A 135 -3.96 -0.65 10.74
C SER A 135 -4.28 -2.02 10.14
N ILE A 136 -5.56 -2.19 9.83
CA ILE A 136 -6.07 -3.29 9.02
C ILE A 136 -6.76 -2.74 7.78
N HIS A 137 -6.53 -3.37 6.64
CA HIS A 137 -7.08 -3.00 5.35
C HIS A 137 -7.93 -4.16 4.81
N PRO A 138 -9.17 -4.30 5.28
CA PRO A 138 -10.05 -5.38 4.84
C PRO A 138 -10.75 -5.03 3.53
N HIS A 139 -11.12 -6.05 2.75
CA HIS A 139 -12.15 -5.88 1.74
C HIS A 139 -13.43 -5.39 2.42
N PHE A 140 -14.06 -4.35 1.89
CA PHE A 140 -15.14 -3.63 2.58
C PHE A 140 -16.39 -4.49 2.89
N HIS A 141 -16.63 -5.58 2.12
CA HIS A 141 -17.70 -6.52 2.42
C HIS A 141 -17.53 -7.30 3.73
N LEU A 142 -16.32 -7.34 4.30
CA LEU A 142 -16.05 -7.96 5.59
C LEU A 142 -16.46 -7.08 6.77
N LEU A 143 -16.80 -5.80 6.52
CA LEU A 143 -17.07 -4.83 7.57
C LEU A 143 -18.56 -4.71 7.87
N THR A 144 -18.83 -4.57 9.16
CA THR A 144 -20.06 -4.03 9.72
C THR A 144 -19.71 -2.86 10.63
N LYS A 145 -20.70 -2.07 11.01
CA LYS A 145 -20.49 -0.98 11.98
C LYS A 145 -19.95 -1.50 13.31
N GLU A 146 -20.47 -2.66 13.76
CA GLU A 146 -20.11 -3.29 15.03
C GLU A 146 -18.67 -3.79 15.02
N ASN A 147 -18.25 -4.58 14.01
CA ASN A 147 -16.89 -5.10 13.96
C ASN A 147 -15.87 -3.99 13.72
N THR A 148 -16.20 -2.95 12.96
CA THR A 148 -15.34 -1.77 12.78
C THR A 148 -15.05 -1.09 14.13
N ALA A 149 -16.09 -0.84 14.93
CA ALA A 149 -15.93 -0.26 16.26
C ALA A 149 -15.08 -1.14 17.19
N GLN A 150 -15.29 -2.48 17.16
CA GLN A 150 -14.49 -3.43 17.94
C GLN A 150 -13.00 -3.44 17.54
N ILE A 151 -12.70 -3.31 16.26
CA ILE A 151 -11.34 -3.23 15.74
C ILE A 151 -10.66 -1.95 16.24
N GLN A 152 -11.36 -0.82 16.14
CA GLN A 152 -10.84 0.48 16.60
C GLN A 152 -10.63 0.53 18.11
N GLN A 153 -11.51 -0.11 18.91
CA GLN A 153 -11.32 -0.25 20.36
C GLN A 153 -10.05 -1.05 20.72
N LYS A 154 -9.56 -1.91 19.84
CA LYS A 154 -8.28 -2.61 19.99
C LYS A 154 -7.07 -1.76 19.59
N GLY A 155 -7.28 -0.50 19.19
CA GLY A 155 -6.22 0.45 18.81
C GLY A 155 -5.79 0.37 17.34
N LEU A 156 -6.47 -0.40 16.48
CA LEU A 156 -6.19 -0.50 15.06
C LEU A 156 -7.00 0.52 14.26
N GLN A 157 -6.37 1.16 13.30
CA GLN A 157 -7.07 1.93 12.27
C GLN A 157 -7.66 1.00 11.20
N VAL A 158 -8.75 1.43 10.56
CA VAL A 158 -9.47 0.63 9.55
C VAL A 158 -9.53 1.39 8.24
N PHE A 159 -8.93 0.82 7.18
CA PHE A 159 -8.89 1.38 5.82
C PHE A 159 -9.44 0.35 4.82
N PRO A 160 -10.76 0.26 4.63
CA PRO A 160 -11.35 -0.67 3.67
C PRO A 160 -11.05 -0.31 2.21
N TRP A 161 -10.99 -1.33 1.35
CA TRP A 161 -10.66 -1.27 -0.08
C TRP A 161 -11.54 -2.20 -0.93
N THR A 162 -11.57 -2.09 -2.25
CA THR A 162 -11.50 -0.85 -3.00
C THR A 162 -12.92 -0.40 -3.22
N ILE A 163 -13.29 0.79 -2.76
CA ILE A 163 -14.68 1.25 -2.72
C ILE A 163 -14.85 2.37 -3.74
N ASN A 164 -15.53 2.07 -4.84
CA ASN A 164 -15.66 2.97 -5.97
C ASN A 164 -17.09 3.50 -6.15
N GLU A 165 -18.11 2.73 -5.73
CA GLU A 165 -19.51 3.15 -5.88
C GLU A 165 -19.92 4.12 -4.78
N VAL A 166 -20.67 5.16 -5.15
CA VAL A 166 -21.08 6.25 -4.23
C VAL A 166 -21.90 5.70 -3.07
N GLU A 167 -22.79 4.75 -3.33
CA GLU A 167 -23.66 4.13 -2.33
C GLU A 167 -22.82 3.37 -1.27
N ASP A 168 -21.81 2.61 -1.73
CA ASP A 168 -20.90 1.87 -0.83
C ASP A 168 -20.01 2.84 -0.03
N ILE A 169 -19.50 3.91 -0.65
CA ILE A 169 -18.77 4.99 0.04
C ILE A 169 -19.61 5.58 1.15
N GLN A 170 -20.87 5.96 0.86
CA GLN A 170 -21.77 6.54 1.84
C GLN A 170 -22.09 5.55 2.97
N LYS A 171 -22.34 4.29 2.64
CA LYS A 171 -22.56 3.22 3.63
C LYS A 171 -21.35 3.05 4.55
N ILE A 172 -20.15 2.91 4.00
CA ILE A 172 -18.92 2.68 4.78
C ILE A 172 -18.57 3.90 5.66
N LYS A 173 -18.85 5.11 5.21
CA LYS A 173 -18.72 6.32 6.04
C LYS A 173 -19.54 6.23 7.33
N THR A 174 -20.71 5.59 7.31
CA THR A 174 -21.53 5.39 8.52
C THR A 174 -20.89 4.45 9.55
N PHE A 175 -19.88 3.66 9.16
CA PHE A 175 -19.14 2.77 10.06
C PHE A 175 -18.01 3.50 10.81
N ASN A 176 -17.78 4.79 10.49
CA ASN A 176 -16.75 5.64 11.10
C ASN A 176 -15.32 5.07 10.92
N VAL A 177 -15.02 4.54 9.71
CA VAL A 177 -13.68 4.07 9.34
C VAL A 177 -12.66 5.23 9.35
N ASN A 178 -11.37 4.91 9.46
CA ASN A 178 -10.29 5.91 9.52
C ASN A 178 -9.95 6.51 8.16
N GLY A 179 -10.30 5.83 7.08
CA GLY A 179 -10.17 6.29 5.70
C GLY A 179 -10.71 5.24 4.74
N ILE A 180 -10.80 5.58 3.47
CA ILE A 180 -11.33 4.72 2.41
C ILE A 180 -10.29 4.63 1.29
N ILE A 181 -9.99 3.42 0.82
CA ILE A 181 -9.16 3.20 -0.36
C ILE A 181 -10.08 3.11 -1.58
N THR A 182 -9.91 4.03 -2.52
CA THR A 182 -10.75 4.19 -3.72
C THR A 182 -9.93 4.67 -4.92
N ASP A 183 -10.36 4.30 -6.13
CA ASP A 183 -9.81 4.85 -7.38
C ASP A 183 -10.39 6.25 -7.71
N PHE A 184 -11.44 6.66 -6.99
CA PHE A 184 -12.19 7.91 -7.24
C PHE A 184 -12.25 8.81 -5.98
N PRO A 185 -11.11 9.41 -5.56
CA PRO A 185 -11.08 10.22 -4.33
C PRO A 185 -12.02 11.44 -4.36
N ASN A 186 -12.39 11.90 -5.54
CA ASN A 186 -13.36 12.98 -5.73
C ASN A 186 -14.82 12.59 -5.41
N ARG A 187 -15.10 11.32 -5.12
CA ARG A 187 -16.43 10.82 -4.71
C ARG A 187 -16.59 10.76 -3.18
N ILE A 188 -15.52 10.99 -2.42
CA ILE A 188 -15.51 10.94 -0.94
C ILE A 188 -16.06 12.21 -0.31
#